data_6d88594be15bcbf99492bf40f7b9ebcd
#
_entry.id   6d88594be15bcbf99492bf40f7b9ebcd
#
_cell.length_a   1.000
_cell.length_b   1.000
_cell.length_c   1.000
_cell.angle_alpha   90.00
_cell.angle_beta   90.00
_cell.angle_gamma   90.00
#
_symmetry.space_group_name_H-M   'P 1'
#
loop_
_entity.id
_entity.type
_entity.pdbx_description
1 polymer ?
#
loop_
_entity_poly.entity_id
_entity_poly.type
_entity_poly.pdbx_seq_one_letter_code
_entity_poly.pdbx_strand_id
1 'polypeptide(L)'
;MRLLVATLVIFFLLISTTKADDFNCLVEALYHEARSESFIGMLSVANVILTRKESSNFPSTICKVVHQGKYWKGNPIKDKCHFSYWCDGRPERFTDIAGLIKSINVAEMSLKGIQIKQTVGATHYHASYVTPGWASDPNFKSLGQIGTHVFYIDMRE
;
A
#
# COMPACT_ATOMS: atom_id res chain seq x y z
N MET A 1 -7.90 4.74 41.71
CA MET A 1 -6.94 5.58 40.95
C MET A 1 -5.80 4.81 40.29
N ARG A 2 -5.20 3.80 40.91
CA ARG A 2 -4.12 2.99 40.29
C ARG A 2 -4.54 2.12 39.08
N LEU A 3 -5.74 1.57 39.08
CA LEU A 3 -6.25 0.74 37.97
C LEU A 3 -6.50 1.55 36.67
N LEU A 4 -7.01 2.77 36.80
CA LEU A 4 -7.30 3.65 35.64
C LEU A 4 -6.03 4.11 34.91
N VAL A 5 -4.94 4.33 35.64
CA VAL A 5 -3.65 4.73 35.06
C VAL A 5 -3.02 3.56 34.29
N ALA A 6 -3.10 2.33 34.82
CA ALA A 6 -2.57 1.15 34.14
C ALA A 6 -3.31 0.86 32.82
N THR A 7 -4.64 1.02 32.78
CA THR A 7 -5.45 0.81 31.58
C THR A 7 -5.13 1.86 30.50
N LEU A 8 -4.90 3.11 30.88
CA LEU A 8 -4.55 4.18 29.95
C LEU A 8 -3.17 3.97 29.32
N VAL A 9 -2.19 3.52 30.09
CA VAL A 9 -0.82 3.25 29.61
C VAL A 9 -0.81 2.07 28.63
N ILE A 10 -1.57 1.00 28.91
CA ILE A 10 -1.68 -0.17 28.01
C ILE A 10 -2.34 0.24 26.67
N PHE A 11 -3.37 1.07 26.71
CA PHE A 11 -4.04 1.56 25.50
C PHE A 11 -3.11 2.42 24.63
N PHE A 12 -2.28 3.28 25.26
CA PHE A 12 -1.31 4.11 24.55
C PHE A 12 -0.18 3.29 23.90
N LEU A 13 0.27 2.22 24.56
CA LEU A 13 1.29 1.30 24.01
C LEU A 13 0.76 0.52 22.79
N LEU A 14 -0.49 0.08 22.80
CA LEU A 14 -1.10 -0.63 21.67
C LEU A 14 -1.25 0.25 20.41
N ILE A 15 -1.58 1.53 20.58
CA ILE A 15 -1.69 2.48 19.46
C ILE A 15 -0.31 2.76 18.84
N SER A 16 0.75 2.77 19.63
CA SER A 16 2.11 3.02 19.13
C SER A 16 2.65 1.87 18.29
N THR A 17 2.35 0.62 18.65
CA THR A 17 2.80 -0.57 17.90
C THR A 17 2.13 -0.66 16.52
N THR A 18 0.82 -0.44 16.43
CA THR A 18 0.09 -0.51 15.16
C THR A 18 0.56 0.54 14.14
N LYS A 19 0.94 1.73 14.59
CA LYS A 19 1.49 2.78 13.70
C LYS A 19 2.88 2.43 13.17
N ALA A 20 3.74 1.83 14.01
CA ALA A 20 5.06 1.37 13.60
C ALA A 20 4.95 0.22 12.58
N ASP A 21 4.02 -0.71 12.78
CA ASP A 21 3.76 -1.81 11.86
C ASP A 21 3.25 -1.29 10.51
N ASP A 22 2.28 -0.38 10.49
CA ASP A 22 1.76 0.22 9.26
C ASP A 22 2.83 0.99 8.48
N PHE A 23 3.74 1.70 9.17
CA PHE A 23 4.88 2.34 8.52
C PHE A 23 5.80 1.33 7.84
N ASN A 24 6.19 0.26 8.55
CA ASN A 24 7.05 -0.79 8.00
C ASN A 24 6.41 -1.50 6.80
N CYS A 25 5.11 -1.83 6.89
CA CYS A 25 4.37 -2.44 5.79
C CYS A 25 4.30 -1.50 4.57
N LEU A 26 4.16 -0.18 4.77
CA LEU A 26 4.18 0.78 3.66
C LEU A 26 5.55 0.84 3.00
N VAL A 27 6.63 0.92 3.78
CA VAL A 27 8.02 0.92 3.27
C VAL A 27 8.29 -0.34 2.44
N GLU A 28 7.90 -1.51 2.96
CA GLU A 28 8.09 -2.80 2.28
C GLU A 28 7.33 -2.84 0.96
N ALA A 29 6.05 -2.47 0.97
CA ALA A 29 5.25 -2.42 -0.25
C ALA A 29 5.84 -1.48 -1.30
N LEU A 30 6.22 -0.26 -0.92
CA LEU A 30 6.83 0.72 -1.81
C LEU A 30 8.17 0.23 -2.38
N TYR A 31 8.97 -0.44 -1.57
CA TYR A 31 10.22 -1.01 -2.03
C TYR A 31 10.01 -2.09 -3.10
N HIS A 32 9.12 -3.05 -2.86
CA HIS A 32 8.92 -4.16 -3.78
C HIS A 32 8.13 -3.76 -5.03
N GLU A 33 7.16 -2.86 -4.91
CA GLU A 33 6.30 -2.44 -6.03
C GLU A 33 6.90 -1.29 -6.87
N ALA A 34 7.67 -0.39 -6.25
CA ALA A 34 8.00 0.89 -6.90
C ALA A 34 9.42 1.40 -6.70
N ARG A 35 10.39 0.59 -6.19
CA ARG A 35 11.77 1.07 -5.95
C ARG A 35 12.48 1.60 -7.20
N SER A 36 12.14 1.11 -8.38
CA SER A 36 12.68 1.56 -9.67
C SER A 36 11.97 2.80 -10.23
N GLU A 37 10.80 3.16 -9.69
CA GLU A 37 10.05 4.33 -10.11
C GLU A 37 10.75 5.64 -9.71
N SER A 38 10.34 6.73 -10.38
CA SER A 38 10.64 8.08 -9.90
C SER A 38 10.01 8.31 -8.52
N PHE A 39 10.44 9.36 -7.83
CA PHE A 39 9.85 9.76 -6.55
C PHE A 39 8.32 9.97 -6.66
N ILE A 40 7.87 10.64 -7.74
CA ILE A 40 6.45 10.87 -8.01
C ILE A 40 5.71 9.56 -8.29
N GLY A 41 6.31 8.64 -9.05
CA GLY A 41 5.73 7.31 -9.31
C GLY A 41 5.54 6.50 -8.04
N MET A 42 6.56 6.46 -7.16
CA MET A 42 6.47 5.77 -5.87
C MET A 42 5.43 6.41 -4.94
N LEU A 43 5.36 7.75 -4.88
CA LEU A 43 4.36 8.48 -4.09
C LEU A 43 2.93 8.21 -4.61
N SER A 44 2.77 8.02 -5.93
CA SER A 44 1.48 7.65 -6.54
C SER A 44 1.03 6.24 -6.11
N VAL A 45 1.96 5.28 -6.00
CA VAL A 45 1.66 3.95 -5.43
C VAL A 45 1.28 4.06 -3.96
N ALA A 46 1.98 4.89 -3.18
CA ALA A 46 1.61 5.16 -1.78
C ALA A 46 0.18 5.74 -1.67
N ASN A 47 -0.21 6.66 -2.57
CA ASN A 47 -1.56 7.21 -2.61
C ASN A 47 -2.62 6.10 -2.74
N VAL A 48 -2.40 5.10 -3.61
CA VAL A 48 -3.33 3.96 -3.76
C VAL A 48 -3.45 3.17 -2.45
N ILE A 49 -2.33 2.87 -1.80
CA ILE A 49 -2.33 2.11 -0.54
C ILE A 49 -3.10 2.87 0.55
N LEU A 50 -2.86 4.18 0.68
CA LEU A 50 -3.52 5.03 1.67
C LEU A 50 -5.01 5.24 1.34
N THR A 51 -5.37 5.44 0.06
CA THR A 51 -6.77 5.52 -0.37
C THR A 51 -7.52 4.24 0.00
N ARG A 52 -6.94 3.06 -0.27
CA ARG A 52 -7.54 1.79 0.12
C ARG A 52 -7.74 1.68 1.62
N LYS A 53 -6.74 2.04 2.43
CA LYS A 53 -6.84 2.03 3.90
C LYS A 53 -7.98 2.91 4.42
N GLU A 54 -8.25 4.05 3.77
CA GLU A 54 -9.31 4.98 4.17
C GLU A 54 -10.70 4.60 3.62
N SER A 55 -10.77 3.75 2.59
CA SER A 55 -12.04 3.29 2.01
C SER A 55 -12.65 2.14 2.82
N SER A 56 -13.97 2.16 3.00
CA SER A 56 -14.72 1.09 3.66
C SER A 56 -14.72 -0.25 2.91
N ASN A 57 -14.35 -0.24 1.63
CA ASN A 57 -14.29 -1.44 0.77
C ASN A 57 -12.98 -2.21 0.91
N PHE A 58 -12.01 -1.68 1.65
CA PHE A 58 -10.71 -2.28 1.90
C PHE A 58 -10.42 -2.43 3.39
N PRO A 59 -9.39 -3.21 3.74
CA PRO A 59 -8.96 -3.31 5.14
C PRO A 59 -8.52 -1.96 5.72
N SER A 60 -8.77 -1.75 7.02
CA SER A 60 -8.55 -0.49 7.73
C SER A 60 -7.12 -0.24 8.21
N THR A 61 -6.15 -1.11 7.90
CA THR A 61 -4.73 -0.92 8.22
C THR A 61 -3.87 -1.13 6.98
N ILE A 62 -2.73 -0.44 6.89
CA ILE A 62 -1.82 -0.55 5.76
C ILE A 62 -1.33 -1.98 5.60
N CYS A 63 -0.92 -2.64 6.70
CA CYS A 63 -0.48 -4.03 6.65
C CYS A 63 -1.54 -4.95 6.05
N LYS A 64 -2.80 -4.82 6.46
CA LYS A 64 -3.88 -5.64 5.90
C LYS A 64 -4.19 -5.31 4.44
N VAL A 65 -4.03 -4.06 4.00
CA VAL A 65 -4.18 -3.66 2.59
C VAL A 65 -3.11 -4.31 1.74
N VAL A 66 -1.84 -4.20 2.13
CA VAL A 66 -0.72 -4.71 1.31
C VAL A 66 -0.60 -6.23 1.34
N HIS A 67 -1.10 -6.87 2.41
CA HIS A 67 -1.17 -8.33 2.53
C HIS A 67 -2.51 -8.91 2.03
N GLN A 68 -3.36 -8.13 1.38
CA GLN A 68 -4.66 -8.59 0.90
C GLN A 68 -4.50 -9.61 -0.24
N GLY A 69 -5.23 -10.73 -0.13
CA GLY A 69 -5.15 -11.81 -1.12
C GLY A 69 -6.03 -13.00 -0.75
N LYS A 70 -5.82 -14.13 -1.44
CA LYS A 70 -6.45 -15.40 -1.10
C LYS A 70 -5.54 -16.19 -0.17
N TYR A 71 -6.15 -16.80 0.86
CA TYR A 71 -5.44 -17.57 1.88
C TYR A 71 -6.00 -18.98 1.98
N TRP A 72 -5.11 -19.94 2.30
CA TRP A 72 -5.46 -21.30 2.64
C TRP A 72 -4.80 -21.70 3.96
N LYS A 73 -5.60 -22.10 4.95
CA LYS A 73 -5.11 -22.45 6.30
C LYS A 73 -4.16 -21.42 6.91
N GLY A 74 -4.46 -20.13 6.72
CA GLY A 74 -3.66 -19.02 7.25
C GLY A 74 -2.44 -18.62 6.42
N ASN A 75 -2.11 -19.34 5.34
CA ASN A 75 -1.01 -19.00 4.44
C ASN A 75 -1.52 -18.36 3.16
N PRO A 76 -0.83 -17.34 2.63
CA PRO A 76 -1.21 -16.74 1.35
C PRO A 76 -1.03 -17.76 0.22
N ILE A 77 -1.99 -17.80 -0.69
CA ILE A 77 -1.89 -18.64 -1.89
C ILE A 77 -1.00 -17.95 -2.90
N LYS A 78 0.01 -18.67 -3.39
CA LYS A 78 0.98 -18.15 -4.36
C LYS A 78 0.27 -17.48 -5.55
N ASP A 79 0.76 -16.29 -5.94
CA ASP A 79 0.30 -15.47 -7.06
C ASP A 79 -1.20 -15.08 -6.97
N LYS A 80 -1.78 -15.04 -5.75
CA LYS A 80 -3.18 -14.66 -5.50
C LYS A 80 -3.33 -13.46 -4.56
N CYS A 81 -2.29 -12.62 -4.45
CA CYS A 81 -2.30 -11.39 -3.64
C CYS A 81 -2.50 -10.16 -4.53
N HIS A 82 -3.06 -9.09 -3.94
CA HIS A 82 -3.24 -7.82 -4.63
C HIS A 82 -1.90 -7.13 -4.89
N PHE A 83 -0.96 -7.26 -3.95
CA PHE A 83 0.43 -6.87 -4.09
C PHE A 83 1.25 -8.15 -4.28
N SER A 84 1.82 -8.32 -5.46
CA SER A 84 2.37 -9.60 -5.90
C SER A 84 3.54 -10.08 -5.05
N TYR A 85 4.36 -9.15 -4.54
CA TYR A 85 5.53 -9.48 -3.74
C TYR A 85 5.18 -10.31 -2.50
N TRP A 86 4.02 -10.05 -1.88
CA TRP A 86 3.60 -10.72 -0.63
C TRP A 86 3.39 -12.23 -0.77
N CYS A 87 3.13 -12.73 -1.97
CA CYS A 87 2.88 -14.15 -2.18
C CYS A 87 3.49 -14.71 -3.47
N ASP A 88 4.57 -14.13 -3.99
CA ASP A 88 5.32 -14.65 -5.15
C ASP A 88 6.22 -15.85 -4.79
N GLY A 89 6.33 -16.16 -3.49
CA GLY A 89 7.14 -17.25 -2.95
C GLY A 89 8.62 -16.91 -2.79
N ARG A 90 8.98 -15.63 -2.86
CA ARG A 90 10.32 -15.13 -2.59
C ARG A 90 10.38 -14.48 -1.20
N PRO A 91 11.54 -14.47 -0.54
CA PRO A 91 11.68 -13.74 0.72
C PRO A 91 11.75 -12.23 0.46
N GLU A 92 11.04 -11.44 1.26
CA GLU A 92 11.01 -9.97 1.22
C GLU A 92 12.34 -9.41 1.78
N ARG A 93 13.34 -9.24 0.89
CA ARG A 93 14.67 -8.74 1.26
C ARG A 93 14.94 -7.38 0.64
N PHE A 94 15.49 -6.48 1.44
CA PHE A 94 15.98 -5.18 1.00
C PHE A 94 17.43 -5.30 0.54
N THR A 95 17.66 -5.43 -0.76
CA THR A 95 19.01 -5.58 -1.37
C THR A 95 19.51 -4.29 -2.02
N ASP A 96 18.60 -3.36 -2.35
CA ASP A 96 18.91 -2.04 -2.90
C ASP A 96 18.75 -0.97 -1.82
N ILE A 97 19.86 -0.51 -1.27
CA ILE A 97 19.87 0.50 -0.18
C ILE A 97 19.31 1.84 -0.65
N ALA A 98 19.59 2.28 -1.88
CA ALA A 98 19.06 3.53 -2.41
C ALA A 98 17.54 3.46 -2.58
N GLY A 99 17.02 2.33 -3.09
CA GLY A 99 15.59 2.07 -3.17
C GLY A 99 14.92 2.03 -1.80
N LEU A 100 15.57 1.44 -0.79
CA LEU A 100 15.05 1.39 0.58
C LEU A 100 14.97 2.80 1.19
N ILE A 101 16.02 3.61 1.09
CA ILE A 101 16.03 5.00 1.58
C ILE A 101 14.92 5.81 0.92
N LYS A 102 14.74 5.67 -0.40
CA LYS A 102 13.66 6.34 -1.14
C LYS A 102 12.29 5.88 -0.62
N SER A 103 12.09 4.59 -0.38
CA SER A 103 10.83 4.04 0.14
C SER A 103 10.50 4.57 1.54
N ILE A 104 11.50 4.69 2.43
CA ILE A 104 11.36 5.29 3.75
C ILE A 104 10.91 6.75 3.63
N ASN A 105 11.61 7.56 2.83
CA ASN A 105 11.28 8.98 2.65
C ASN A 105 9.86 9.17 2.08
N VAL A 106 9.48 8.38 1.08
CA VAL A 106 8.14 8.44 0.49
C VAL A 106 7.07 8.01 1.49
N ALA A 107 7.31 6.94 2.26
CA ALA A 107 6.38 6.50 3.30
C ALA A 107 6.15 7.59 4.36
N GLU A 108 7.21 8.21 4.86
CA GLU A 108 7.11 9.33 5.80
C GLU A 108 6.30 10.50 5.23
N MET A 109 6.57 10.90 4.00
CA MET A 109 5.87 12.01 3.35
C MET A 109 4.39 11.69 3.13
N SER A 110 4.08 10.48 2.66
CA SER A 110 2.71 10.04 2.43
C SER A 110 1.90 10.02 3.73
N LEU A 111 2.48 9.52 4.83
CA LEU A 111 1.83 9.50 6.15
C LEU A 111 1.65 10.90 6.76
N LYS A 112 2.43 11.89 6.31
CA LYS A 112 2.24 13.32 6.62
C LYS A 112 1.19 14.00 5.72
N GLY A 113 0.53 13.25 4.82
CA GLY A 113 -0.52 13.75 3.94
C GLY A 113 -0.05 14.30 2.60
N ILE A 114 1.23 14.15 2.25
CA ILE A 114 1.72 14.54 0.91
C ILE A 114 1.18 13.56 -0.13
N GLN A 115 0.51 14.09 -1.14
CA GLN A 115 -0.16 13.31 -2.19
C GLN A 115 0.15 13.87 -3.58
N ILE A 116 0.08 13.00 -4.59
CA ILE A 116 0.10 13.41 -6.00
C ILE A 116 -1.34 13.68 -6.44
N LYS A 117 -1.64 14.92 -6.78
CA LYS A 117 -3.00 15.38 -7.14
C LYS A 117 -3.65 14.51 -8.20
N GLN A 118 -2.89 14.05 -9.20
CA GLN A 118 -3.40 13.22 -10.29
C GLN A 118 -3.92 11.86 -9.80
N THR A 119 -3.37 11.30 -8.71
CA THR A 119 -3.72 9.97 -8.17
C THR A 119 -4.54 10.03 -6.89
N VAL A 120 -5.06 11.20 -6.52
CA VAL A 120 -6.01 11.31 -5.41
C VAL A 120 -7.27 10.49 -5.72
N GLY A 121 -7.66 9.62 -4.79
CA GLY A 121 -8.79 8.70 -4.95
C GLY A 121 -8.49 7.45 -5.78
N ALA A 122 -7.26 7.28 -6.29
CA ALA A 122 -6.89 6.05 -6.98
C ALA A 122 -6.92 4.85 -6.03
N THR A 123 -7.59 3.78 -6.47
CA THR A 123 -7.67 2.51 -5.74
C THR A 123 -7.00 1.36 -6.47
N HIS A 124 -6.71 1.53 -7.77
CA HIS A 124 -6.11 0.50 -8.62
C HIS A 124 -5.00 1.07 -9.50
N TYR A 125 -4.03 0.22 -9.84
CA TYR A 125 -3.02 0.48 -10.85
C TYR A 125 -2.53 -0.83 -11.48
N HIS A 126 -1.93 -0.73 -12.65
CA HIS A 126 -1.20 -1.82 -13.30
C HIS A 126 0.03 -1.28 -14.02
N ALA A 127 1.00 -2.14 -14.29
CA ALA A 127 2.16 -1.77 -15.10
C ALA A 127 1.73 -1.44 -16.54
N SER A 128 2.28 -0.39 -17.13
CA SER A 128 1.87 0.13 -18.43
C SER A 128 2.04 -0.84 -19.61
N TYR A 129 2.84 -1.90 -19.42
CA TYR A 129 3.09 -2.95 -20.42
C TYR A 129 2.11 -4.15 -20.33
N VAL A 130 1.13 -4.11 -19.38
CA VAL A 130 0.06 -5.11 -19.27
C VAL A 130 -1.30 -4.42 -19.28
N THR A 131 -2.33 -5.11 -19.78
CA THR A 131 -3.72 -4.62 -19.72
C THR A 131 -4.57 -5.69 -19.05
N PRO A 132 -4.79 -5.58 -17.71
CA PRO A 132 -5.64 -6.54 -17.01
C PRO A 132 -7.10 -6.37 -17.47
N GLY A 133 -7.88 -7.46 -17.47
CA GLY A 133 -9.26 -7.45 -17.95
C GLY A 133 -10.15 -6.42 -17.24
N TRP A 134 -9.91 -6.16 -15.95
CA TRP A 134 -10.68 -5.16 -15.21
C TRP A 134 -10.44 -3.72 -15.69
N ALA A 135 -9.28 -3.41 -16.31
CA ALA A 135 -8.99 -2.06 -16.81
C ALA A 135 -9.90 -1.64 -17.98
N SER A 136 -10.59 -2.59 -18.62
CA SER A 136 -11.58 -2.34 -19.66
C SER A 136 -13.03 -2.23 -19.13
N ASP A 137 -13.25 -2.47 -17.83
CA ASP A 137 -14.56 -2.31 -17.20
C ASP A 137 -14.88 -0.80 -17.09
N PRO A 138 -16.07 -0.35 -17.58
CA PRO A 138 -16.47 1.07 -17.57
C PRO A 138 -16.56 1.68 -16.16
N ASN A 139 -16.61 0.86 -15.11
CA ASN A 139 -16.58 1.34 -13.74
C ASN A 139 -15.17 1.77 -13.29
N PHE A 140 -14.11 1.45 -14.04
CA PHE A 140 -12.76 1.92 -13.75
C PHE A 140 -12.41 3.14 -14.59
N LYS A 141 -12.35 4.30 -13.95
CA LYS A 141 -11.93 5.55 -14.60
C LYS A 141 -10.42 5.68 -14.55
N SER A 142 -9.76 5.72 -15.71
CA SER A 142 -8.33 5.98 -15.80
C SER A 142 -8.00 7.42 -15.37
N LEU A 143 -6.95 7.55 -14.55
CA LEU A 143 -6.32 8.81 -14.16
C LEU A 143 -5.05 9.11 -14.98
N GLY A 144 -4.70 8.20 -15.90
CA GLY A 144 -3.51 8.30 -16.73
C GLY A 144 -2.30 7.60 -16.14
N GLN A 145 -1.18 7.76 -16.84
CA GLN A 145 0.09 7.10 -16.53
C GLN A 145 1.01 8.03 -15.74
N ILE A 146 1.69 7.48 -14.72
CA ILE A 146 2.82 8.08 -14.03
C ILE A 146 3.92 7.02 -13.93
N GLY A 147 5.12 7.32 -14.43
CA GLY A 147 6.19 6.34 -14.53
C GLY A 147 5.78 5.15 -15.37
N THR A 148 5.96 3.94 -14.86
CA THR A 148 5.58 2.70 -15.54
C THR A 148 4.21 2.16 -15.09
N HIS A 149 3.39 2.95 -14.37
CA HIS A 149 2.07 2.56 -13.90
C HIS A 149 0.94 3.42 -14.47
N VAL A 150 -0.20 2.78 -14.76
CA VAL A 150 -1.47 3.45 -15.12
C VAL A 150 -2.41 3.33 -13.93
N PHE A 151 -2.97 4.45 -13.46
CA PHE A 151 -3.78 4.55 -12.25
C PHE A 151 -5.26 4.68 -12.55
N TYR A 152 -6.12 4.15 -11.65
CA TYR A 152 -7.57 4.13 -11.83
C TYR A 152 -8.31 4.38 -10.51
N ILE A 153 -9.49 4.99 -10.64
CA ILE A 153 -10.53 5.02 -9.60
C ILE A 153 -11.57 3.95 -9.95
N ASP A 154 -11.95 3.12 -9.00
CA ASP A 154 -13.17 2.31 -9.09
C ASP A 154 -14.36 3.21 -8.73
N MET A 155 -15.24 3.46 -9.68
CA MET A 155 -16.39 4.37 -9.52
C MET A 155 -17.52 3.78 -8.68
N ARG A 156 -17.38 2.54 -8.22
CA ARG A 156 -18.33 1.84 -7.35
C ARG A 156 -18.00 2.03 -5.86
N GLU A 157 -16.87 2.64 -5.55
CA GLU A 157 -16.35 2.86 -4.19
C GLU A 157 -16.75 4.24 -3.62
#